data_843161c95f4cbb2d9dfbb169f2337288
#
_entry.id   843161c95f4cbb2d9dfbb169f2337288
#
_cell.length_a   1.000
_cell.length_b   1.000
_cell.length_c   1.000
_cell.angle_alpha   90.00
_cell.angle_beta   90.00
_cell.angle_gamma   90.00
#
_symmetry.space_group_name_H-M   'P 1'
#
loop_
_entity.id
_entity.type
_entity.pdbx_description
1 polymer ?
#
loop_
_entity_poly.entity_id
_entity_poly.type
_entity_poly.pdbx_seq_one_letter_code
_entity_poly.pdbx_strand_id
1 'polypeptide(L)'
;ADGTPLRNYPSRDGIWRYPVTPDEVSPFYLQALLTYEDRWFWQHPGVNPFAILRAAWQDITGGEIVSGGSTLTMQVARLIDPQPRTLPGKLRQVWRALQLEWHLSKTEILTLYLNRAPFGGTIEGIGAASWTWLGKAPAQMTRSEAALMAVLPQAPSRLRPDRWPQRAQ
;
A
#
# COMPACT_ATOMS: atom_id res chain seq x y z
N ALA A 1 -16.29 23.41 11.48
CA ALA A 1 -16.15 22.00 11.82
C ALA A 1 -14.68 21.63 11.59
N ASP A 2 -14.05 20.96 12.56
CA ASP A 2 -12.63 20.56 12.55
C ASP A 2 -12.37 19.27 11.74
N GLY A 3 -13.39 18.73 11.06
CA GLY A 3 -13.30 17.50 10.29
C GLY A 3 -13.29 16.22 11.13
N THR A 4 -13.42 16.32 12.44
CA THR A 4 -13.48 15.13 13.32
C THR A 4 -14.75 14.32 13.01
N PRO A 5 -14.64 13.04 12.63
CA PRO A 5 -15.79 12.22 12.33
C PRO A 5 -16.62 11.97 13.61
N LEU A 6 -17.88 12.37 13.62
CA LEU A 6 -18.78 12.17 14.76
C LEU A 6 -19.21 10.71 14.93
N ARG A 7 -19.39 10.01 13.82
CA ARG A 7 -19.71 8.58 13.77
C ARG A 7 -19.29 8.00 12.44
N ASN A 8 -18.64 6.86 12.49
CA ASN A 8 -18.18 6.15 11.32
C ASN A 8 -19.05 4.92 11.09
N TYR A 9 -19.29 4.59 9.82
CA TYR A 9 -19.98 3.38 9.39
C TYR A 9 -19.09 2.65 8.38
N PRO A 10 -19.05 1.31 8.41
CA PRO A 10 -18.41 0.55 7.36
C PRO A 10 -19.17 0.72 6.03
N SER A 11 -18.49 0.54 4.93
CA SER A 11 -19.09 0.44 3.61
C SER A 11 -20.08 -0.75 3.55
N ARG A 12 -20.90 -0.83 2.50
CA ARG A 12 -21.91 -1.92 2.34
C ARG A 12 -21.29 -3.32 2.37
N ASP A 13 -20.02 -3.45 2.03
CA ASP A 13 -19.22 -4.69 2.09
C ASP A 13 -18.62 -4.98 3.48
N GLY A 14 -18.95 -4.17 4.49
CA GLY A 14 -18.43 -4.31 5.85
C GLY A 14 -16.99 -3.81 6.04
N ILE A 15 -16.42 -3.13 5.06
CA ILE A 15 -15.04 -2.64 5.11
C ILE A 15 -15.02 -1.17 5.56
N TRP A 16 -14.08 -0.84 6.45
CA TRP A 16 -13.84 0.51 6.92
C TRP A 16 -12.87 1.23 5.99
N ARG A 17 -13.36 2.30 5.34
CA ARG A 17 -12.59 3.17 4.46
C ARG A 17 -12.88 4.62 4.79
N TYR A 18 -11.85 5.40 5.01
CA TYR A 18 -11.93 6.86 5.12
C TYR A 18 -11.09 7.43 4.00
N PRO A 19 -11.74 7.91 2.91
CA PRO A 19 -11.02 8.43 1.76
C PRO A 19 -10.11 9.59 2.17
N VAL A 20 -8.91 9.58 1.62
CA VAL A 20 -7.92 10.64 1.78
C VAL A 20 -7.21 10.91 0.46
N THR A 21 -6.72 12.12 0.31
CA THR A 21 -5.81 12.53 -0.75
C THR A 21 -4.37 12.58 -0.21
N PRO A 22 -3.33 12.60 -1.05
CA PRO A 22 -1.94 12.64 -0.58
C PRO A 22 -1.59 13.85 0.29
N ASP A 23 -2.24 14.99 0.08
CA ASP A 23 -2.07 16.22 0.87
C ASP A 23 -2.71 16.14 2.28
N GLU A 24 -3.64 15.23 2.49
CA GLU A 24 -4.26 14.94 3.79
C GLU A 24 -3.49 13.90 4.62
N VAL A 25 -2.36 13.41 4.11
CA VAL A 25 -1.55 12.39 4.76
C VAL A 25 -0.18 12.96 5.14
N SER A 26 0.36 12.52 6.29
CA SER A 26 1.68 12.96 6.75
C SER A 26 2.76 12.74 5.66
N PRO A 27 3.57 13.75 5.34
CA PRO A 27 4.67 13.62 4.41
C PRO A 27 5.69 12.55 4.85
N PHE A 28 5.83 12.30 6.14
CA PHE A 28 6.67 11.22 6.67
C PHE A 28 6.15 9.84 6.24
N TYR A 29 4.82 9.65 6.21
CA TYR A 29 4.22 8.40 5.73
C TYR A 29 4.42 8.21 4.23
N LEU A 30 4.18 9.24 3.43
CA LEU A 30 4.41 9.17 1.97
C LEU A 30 5.87 8.86 1.66
N GLN A 31 6.80 9.51 2.35
CA GLN A 31 8.23 9.23 2.20
C GLN A 31 8.58 7.79 2.61
N ALA A 32 8.10 7.33 3.77
CA ALA A 32 8.36 5.97 4.25
C ALA A 32 7.78 4.93 3.29
N LEU A 33 6.52 5.11 2.87
CA LEU A 33 5.83 4.24 1.92
C LEU A 33 6.61 4.11 0.61
N LEU A 34 6.92 5.22 -0.04
CA LEU A 34 7.61 5.22 -1.33
C LEU A 34 9.04 4.68 -1.20
N THR A 35 9.75 5.01 -0.13
CA THR A 35 11.10 4.48 0.10
C THR A 35 11.09 2.96 0.28
N TYR A 36 10.09 2.44 0.96
CA TYR A 36 9.98 1.02 1.29
C TYR A 36 9.40 0.17 0.15
N GLU A 37 8.31 0.65 -0.47
CA GLU A 37 7.57 -0.10 -1.48
C GLU A 37 8.07 0.14 -2.90
N ASP A 38 8.40 1.39 -3.23
CA ASP A 38 8.71 1.77 -4.61
C ASP A 38 9.48 3.10 -4.69
N ARG A 39 10.76 3.06 -4.37
CA ARG A 39 11.64 4.25 -4.33
C ARG A 39 11.64 5.07 -5.62
N TRP A 40 11.40 4.41 -6.77
CA TRP A 40 11.44 5.03 -8.10
C TRP A 40 10.03 5.26 -8.67
N PHE A 41 9.00 5.26 -7.81
CA PHE A 41 7.59 5.37 -8.20
C PHE A 41 7.32 6.48 -9.23
N TRP A 42 7.89 7.66 -9.01
CA TRP A 42 7.67 8.83 -9.86
C TRP A 42 8.34 8.74 -11.24
N GLN A 43 9.25 7.79 -11.46
CA GLN A 43 10.15 7.77 -12.63
C GLN A 43 9.85 6.64 -13.61
N HIS A 44 9.23 5.55 -13.17
CA HIS A 44 8.95 4.41 -14.06
C HIS A 44 7.49 4.39 -14.51
N PRO A 45 7.17 3.82 -15.70
CA PRO A 45 5.81 3.72 -16.24
C PRO A 45 5.04 2.52 -15.67
N GLY A 46 4.88 2.45 -14.34
CA GLY A 46 4.12 1.40 -13.66
C GLY A 46 4.85 0.09 -13.40
N VAL A 47 5.95 -0.15 -14.09
CA VAL A 47 6.79 -1.34 -13.96
C VAL A 47 8.25 -0.90 -13.90
N ASN A 48 9.01 -1.45 -12.96
CA ASN A 48 10.44 -1.20 -12.88
C ASN A 48 11.21 -2.41 -13.47
N PRO A 49 11.71 -2.32 -14.71
CA PRO A 49 12.38 -3.45 -15.37
C PRO A 49 13.63 -3.91 -14.62
N PHE A 50 14.37 -2.99 -14.00
CA PHE A 50 15.54 -3.35 -13.20
C PHE A 50 15.17 -4.12 -11.93
N ALA A 51 14.05 -3.78 -11.28
CA ALA A 51 13.56 -4.51 -10.13
C ALA A 51 13.06 -5.90 -10.52
N ILE A 52 12.43 -6.05 -11.68
CA ILE A 52 12.01 -7.35 -12.21
C ILE A 52 13.22 -8.22 -12.55
N LEU A 53 14.22 -7.70 -13.25
CA LEU A 53 15.45 -8.41 -13.57
C LEU A 53 16.21 -8.85 -12.32
N ARG A 54 16.30 -7.97 -11.33
CA ARG A 54 16.91 -8.28 -10.04
C ARG A 54 16.15 -9.40 -9.32
N ALA A 55 14.81 -9.32 -9.26
CA ALA A 55 13.99 -10.35 -8.63
C ALA A 55 14.13 -11.69 -9.35
N ALA A 56 14.10 -11.71 -10.69
CA ALA A 56 14.33 -12.92 -11.48
C ALA A 56 15.71 -13.53 -11.25
N TRP A 57 16.74 -12.68 -11.16
CA TRP A 57 18.10 -13.14 -10.85
C TRP A 57 18.20 -13.75 -9.44
N GLN A 58 17.57 -13.12 -8.44
CA GLN A 58 17.53 -13.60 -7.06
C GLN A 58 16.76 -14.92 -6.93
N ASP A 59 15.63 -15.06 -7.65
CA ASP A 59 14.84 -16.29 -7.67
C ASP A 59 15.64 -17.47 -8.31
N ILE A 60 16.46 -17.19 -9.33
CA ILE A 60 17.31 -18.21 -9.99
C ILE A 60 18.50 -18.61 -9.10
N THR A 61 19.09 -17.65 -8.38
CA THR A 61 20.34 -17.89 -7.62
C THR A 61 20.10 -18.23 -6.16
N GLY A 62 18.98 -17.80 -5.57
CA GLY A 62 18.70 -17.90 -4.14
C GLY A 62 17.72 -19.01 -3.73
N GLY A 63 17.02 -19.64 -4.65
CA GLY A 63 16.06 -20.72 -4.36
C GLY A 63 14.83 -20.33 -3.56
N GLU A 64 14.70 -19.08 -3.13
CA GLU A 64 13.53 -18.51 -2.45
C GLU A 64 12.96 -17.34 -3.25
N ILE A 65 11.63 -17.31 -3.40
CA ILE A 65 10.92 -16.22 -4.10
C ILE A 65 11.00 -14.95 -3.24
N VAL A 66 12.00 -14.12 -3.50
CA VAL A 66 12.15 -12.81 -2.85
C VAL A 66 11.28 -11.79 -3.58
N SER A 67 10.16 -11.41 -2.98
CA SER A 67 9.08 -10.60 -3.58
C SER A 67 9.41 -9.10 -3.78
N GLY A 68 10.66 -8.72 -3.97
CA GLY A 68 11.10 -7.31 -4.07
C GLY A 68 10.91 -6.63 -5.43
N GLY A 69 10.23 -7.25 -6.40
CA GLY A 69 10.12 -6.72 -7.78
C GLY A 69 8.78 -6.08 -8.16
N SER A 70 7.83 -5.95 -7.23
CA SER A 70 6.51 -5.36 -7.54
C SER A 70 6.49 -3.88 -7.20
N THR A 71 6.13 -3.03 -8.17
CA THR A 71 5.94 -1.60 -7.97
C THR A 71 4.64 -1.28 -7.24
N LEU A 72 4.49 -0.05 -6.76
CA LEU A 72 3.27 0.45 -6.15
C LEU A 72 2.07 0.34 -7.12
N THR A 73 2.27 0.70 -8.40
CA THR A 73 1.26 0.58 -9.45
C THR A 73 0.82 -0.87 -9.66
N MET A 74 1.76 -1.83 -9.63
CA MET A 74 1.43 -3.26 -9.70
C MET A 74 0.62 -3.73 -8.49
N GLN A 75 0.89 -3.16 -7.31
CA GLN A 75 0.10 -3.46 -6.11
C GLN A 75 -1.32 -2.91 -6.25
N VAL A 76 -1.49 -1.67 -6.72
CA VAL A 76 -2.82 -1.09 -7.03
C VAL A 76 -3.56 -1.95 -8.07
N ALA A 77 -2.88 -2.37 -9.15
CA ALA A 77 -3.47 -3.25 -10.15
C ALA A 77 -4.03 -4.54 -9.52
N ARG A 78 -3.30 -5.15 -8.58
CA ARG A 78 -3.75 -6.35 -7.86
C ARG A 78 -4.90 -6.08 -6.88
N LEU A 79 -4.96 -4.90 -6.28
CA LEU A 79 -6.07 -4.51 -5.39
C LEU A 79 -7.38 -4.33 -6.16
N ILE A 80 -7.30 -3.86 -7.42
CA ILE A 80 -8.46 -3.63 -8.28
C ILE A 80 -8.90 -4.92 -9.00
N ASP A 81 -7.94 -5.69 -9.53
CA ASP A 81 -8.14 -6.93 -10.28
C ASP A 81 -7.28 -8.05 -9.67
N PRO A 82 -7.74 -8.71 -8.58
CA PRO A 82 -6.98 -9.75 -7.90
C PRO A 82 -6.65 -10.92 -8.83
N GLN A 83 -5.38 -11.30 -8.90
CA GLN A 83 -4.88 -12.39 -9.72
C GLN A 83 -4.25 -13.49 -8.86
N PRO A 84 -4.33 -14.76 -9.28
CA PRO A 84 -3.63 -15.85 -8.61
C PRO A 84 -2.11 -15.62 -8.66
N ARG A 85 -1.40 -16.14 -7.65
CA ARG A 85 0.08 -16.03 -7.56
C ARG A 85 0.76 -17.03 -8.49
N THR A 86 0.53 -16.88 -9.79
CA THR A 86 1.10 -17.67 -10.87
C THR A 86 1.82 -16.74 -11.85
N LEU A 87 2.68 -17.31 -12.71
CA LEU A 87 3.37 -16.51 -13.74
C LEU A 87 2.38 -15.79 -14.68
N PRO A 88 1.33 -16.45 -15.24
CA PRO A 88 0.32 -15.74 -16.01
C PRO A 88 -0.40 -14.64 -15.24
N GLY A 89 -0.72 -14.87 -13.95
CA GLY A 89 -1.31 -13.85 -13.07
C GLY A 89 -0.37 -12.65 -12.89
N LYS A 90 0.95 -12.91 -12.78
CA LYS A 90 1.95 -11.84 -12.69
C LYS A 90 2.07 -11.04 -13.99
N LEU A 91 2.04 -11.68 -15.13
CA LEU A 91 2.04 -10.99 -16.44
C LEU A 91 0.78 -10.15 -16.62
N ARG A 92 -0.39 -10.65 -16.22
CA ARG A 92 -1.63 -9.87 -16.23
C ARG A 92 -1.55 -8.67 -15.28
N GLN A 93 -0.95 -8.82 -14.10
CA GLN A 93 -0.72 -7.73 -13.16
C GLN A 93 0.18 -6.63 -13.78
N VAL A 94 1.25 -7.02 -14.47
CA VAL A 94 2.13 -6.09 -15.21
C VAL A 94 1.34 -5.34 -16.27
N TRP A 95 0.56 -6.05 -17.08
CA TRP A 95 -0.28 -5.44 -18.11
C TRP A 95 -1.29 -4.44 -17.53
N ARG A 96 -1.95 -4.81 -16.42
CA ARG A 96 -2.88 -3.91 -15.72
C ARG A 96 -2.17 -2.69 -15.14
N ALA A 97 -0.95 -2.84 -14.63
CA ALA A 97 -0.17 -1.71 -14.14
C ALA A 97 0.16 -0.70 -15.28
N LEU A 98 0.54 -1.19 -16.46
CA LEU A 98 0.77 -0.33 -17.64
C LEU A 98 -0.53 0.38 -18.09
N GLN A 99 -1.67 -0.33 -18.07
CA GLN A 99 -2.97 0.29 -18.36
C GLN A 99 -3.33 1.40 -17.37
N LEU A 100 -3.10 1.19 -16.07
CA LEU A 100 -3.33 2.21 -15.06
C LEU A 100 -2.48 3.47 -15.32
N GLU A 101 -1.20 3.32 -15.61
CA GLU A 101 -0.32 4.45 -15.92
C GLU A 101 -0.67 5.17 -17.24
N TRP A 102 -1.31 4.48 -18.16
CA TRP A 102 -1.81 5.10 -19.40
C TRP A 102 -3.02 6.00 -19.15
N HIS A 103 -3.87 5.65 -18.19
CA HIS A 103 -5.13 6.33 -17.93
C HIS A 103 -5.11 7.26 -16.71
N LEU A 104 -4.20 7.06 -15.76
CA LEU A 104 -4.14 7.76 -14.49
C LEU A 104 -2.78 8.40 -14.28
N SER A 105 -2.77 9.56 -13.68
CA SER A 105 -1.56 10.20 -13.17
C SER A 105 -0.97 9.43 -11.97
N LYS A 106 0.31 9.64 -11.71
CA LYS A 106 0.98 9.08 -10.51
C LYS A 106 0.26 9.44 -9.20
N THR A 107 -0.24 10.66 -9.11
CA THR A 107 -0.98 11.13 -7.92
C THR A 107 -2.29 10.36 -7.75
N GLU A 108 -3.02 10.08 -8.83
CA GLU A 108 -4.25 9.29 -8.77
C GLU A 108 -3.95 7.84 -8.39
N ILE A 109 -2.88 7.24 -8.94
CA ILE A 109 -2.44 5.88 -8.58
C ILE A 109 -2.05 5.82 -7.11
N LEU A 110 -1.30 6.80 -6.60
CA LEU A 110 -0.96 6.91 -5.19
C LEU A 110 -2.22 7.04 -4.32
N THR A 111 -3.17 7.88 -4.73
CA THR A 111 -4.46 8.03 -4.05
C THR A 111 -5.23 6.73 -3.97
N LEU A 112 -5.27 5.95 -5.06
CA LEU A 112 -5.87 4.61 -5.05
C LEU A 112 -5.19 3.68 -4.03
N TYR A 113 -3.86 3.68 -3.96
CA TYR A 113 -3.14 2.90 -2.98
C TYR A 113 -3.47 3.33 -1.55
N LEU A 114 -3.41 4.64 -1.27
CA LEU A 114 -3.70 5.21 0.06
C LEU A 114 -5.10 4.82 0.57
N ASN A 115 -6.05 4.61 -0.33
CA ASN A 115 -7.44 4.30 0.00
C ASN A 115 -7.80 2.80 -0.08
N ARG A 116 -6.95 1.95 -0.67
CA ARG A 116 -7.25 0.52 -0.91
C ARG A 116 -6.26 -0.45 -0.27
N ALA A 117 -5.09 0.02 0.17
CA ALA A 117 -4.11 -0.85 0.81
C ALA A 117 -4.73 -1.55 2.05
N PRO A 118 -4.50 -2.87 2.22
CA PRO A 118 -5.06 -3.62 3.35
C PRO A 118 -4.22 -3.38 4.61
N PHE A 119 -4.86 -2.95 5.70
CA PHE A 119 -4.22 -2.75 7.00
C PHE A 119 -4.61 -3.80 8.05
N GLY A 120 -5.33 -4.84 7.64
CA GLY A 120 -5.72 -5.97 8.47
C GLY A 120 -7.18 -5.97 8.88
N GLY A 121 -7.76 -7.17 8.97
CA GLY A 121 -9.20 -7.34 9.19
C GLY A 121 -10.03 -6.71 8.08
N THR A 122 -10.98 -5.88 8.48
CA THR A 122 -11.87 -5.13 7.60
C THR A 122 -11.41 -3.69 7.36
N ILE A 123 -10.13 -3.36 7.56
CA ILE A 123 -9.60 -2.00 7.45
C ILE A 123 -8.84 -1.87 6.14
N GLU A 124 -9.31 -0.99 5.28
CA GLU A 124 -8.65 -0.59 4.04
C GLU A 124 -8.37 0.91 4.01
N GLY A 125 -7.19 1.25 3.50
CA GLY A 125 -6.69 2.61 3.37
C GLY A 125 -6.09 3.19 4.64
N ILE A 126 -5.15 4.13 4.43
CA ILE A 126 -4.40 4.77 5.51
C ILE A 126 -5.29 5.64 6.40
N GLY A 127 -6.35 6.23 5.83
CA GLY A 127 -7.30 7.04 6.59
C GLY A 127 -7.96 6.23 7.70
N ALA A 128 -8.58 5.10 7.37
CA ALA A 128 -9.21 4.21 8.36
C ALA A 128 -8.17 3.58 9.29
N ALA A 129 -7.01 3.20 8.77
CA ALA A 129 -5.95 2.59 9.55
C ALA A 129 -5.38 3.54 10.60
N SER A 130 -5.14 4.81 10.26
CA SER A 130 -4.63 5.82 11.20
C SER A 130 -5.59 6.02 12.38
N TRP A 131 -6.88 6.18 12.11
CA TRP A 131 -7.88 6.31 13.17
C TRP A 131 -8.01 5.05 14.02
N THR A 132 -7.94 3.86 13.40
CA THR A 132 -8.10 2.60 14.14
C THR A 132 -6.89 2.25 15.00
N TRP A 133 -5.68 2.40 14.46
CA TRP A 133 -4.46 1.94 15.13
C TRP A 133 -3.74 3.03 15.94
N LEU A 134 -3.89 4.30 15.54
CA LEU A 134 -3.19 5.43 16.14
C LEU A 134 -4.14 6.40 16.87
N GLY A 135 -5.45 6.32 16.62
CA GLY A 135 -6.45 7.22 17.22
C GLY A 135 -6.37 8.67 16.75
N LYS A 136 -5.77 8.93 15.58
CA LYS A 136 -5.56 10.29 15.07
C LYS A 136 -5.67 10.38 13.54
N ALA A 137 -5.76 11.61 13.05
CA ALA A 137 -5.80 11.90 11.62
C ALA A 137 -4.48 11.48 10.93
N PRO A 138 -4.51 10.98 9.68
CA PRO A 138 -3.33 10.53 8.95
C PRO A 138 -2.30 11.64 8.71
N ALA A 139 -2.70 12.91 8.69
CA ALA A 139 -1.77 14.05 8.61
C ALA A 139 -0.88 14.21 9.87
N GLN A 140 -1.32 13.70 11.01
CA GLN A 140 -0.66 13.87 12.31
C GLN A 140 0.32 12.74 12.66
N MET A 141 0.58 11.81 11.77
CA MET A 141 1.53 10.71 12.02
C MET A 141 2.95 11.24 12.24
N THR A 142 3.56 10.78 13.31
CA THR A 142 4.99 10.96 13.58
C THR A 142 5.83 10.06 12.67
N ARG A 143 7.15 10.25 12.66
CA ARG A 143 8.08 9.45 11.84
C ARG A 143 8.01 7.95 12.18
N SER A 144 7.96 7.61 13.46
CA SER A 144 7.90 6.21 13.91
C SER A 144 6.58 5.54 13.52
N GLU A 145 5.46 6.24 13.71
CA GLU A 145 4.14 5.77 13.30
C GLU A 145 4.03 5.63 11.78
N ALA A 146 4.58 6.59 11.04
CA ALA A 146 4.65 6.54 9.59
C ALA A 146 5.42 5.31 9.08
N ALA A 147 6.56 5.00 9.70
CA ALA A 147 7.34 3.81 9.37
C ALA A 147 6.57 2.52 9.67
N LEU A 148 5.94 2.42 10.83
CA LEU A 148 5.09 1.29 11.19
C LEU A 148 3.96 1.10 10.19
N MET A 149 3.23 2.17 9.87
CA MET A 149 2.09 2.13 8.95
C MET A 149 2.52 1.80 7.52
N ALA A 150 3.73 2.16 7.10
CA ALA A 150 4.24 1.82 5.77
C ALA A 150 4.51 0.33 5.58
N VAL A 151 4.89 -0.40 6.63
CA VAL A 151 5.19 -1.84 6.55
C VAL A 151 3.97 -2.74 6.80
N LEU A 152 2.93 -2.21 7.46
CA LEU A 152 1.72 -2.95 7.82
C LEU A 152 1.01 -3.65 6.64
N PRO A 153 0.84 -3.02 5.45
CA PRO A 153 0.15 -3.64 4.32
C PRO A 153 0.81 -4.91 3.78
N GLN A 154 2.12 -5.11 4.01
CA GLN A 154 2.83 -6.32 3.55
C GLN A 154 2.53 -7.55 4.42
N ALA A 155 2.29 -7.35 5.71
CA ALA A 155 2.03 -8.44 6.65
C ALA A 155 0.94 -8.05 7.67
N PRO A 156 -0.27 -7.69 7.22
CA PRO A 156 -1.29 -7.09 8.06
C PRO A 156 -1.73 -7.99 9.22
N SER A 157 -1.74 -9.31 9.03
CA SER A 157 -2.07 -10.27 10.11
C SER A 157 -0.95 -10.49 11.13
N ARG A 158 0.31 -10.21 10.76
CA ARG A 158 1.50 -10.46 11.60
C ARG A 158 1.98 -9.24 12.37
N LEU A 159 1.67 -8.04 11.86
CA LEU A 159 2.18 -6.76 12.37
C LEU A 159 1.07 -5.91 13.01
N ARG A 160 -0.15 -6.41 13.09
CA ARG A 160 -1.26 -5.70 13.74
C ARG A 160 -0.93 -5.33 15.19
N PRO A 161 -0.97 -4.03 15.56
CA PRO A 161 -0.59 -3.56 16.89
C PRO A 161 -1.46 -4.12 18.03
N ASP A 162 -2.75 -4.39 17.72
CA ASP A 162 -3.72 -4.95 18.68
C ASP A 162 -3.47 -6.43 19.03
N ARG A 163 -2.84 -7.19 18.13
CA ARG A 163 -2.53 -8.62 18.35
C ARG A 163 -1.09 -8.87 18.76
N TRP A 164 -0.18 -8.06 18.31
CA TRP A 164 1.26 -8.26 18.46
C TRP A 164 1.99 -6.96 18.79
N PRO A 165 1.70 -6.30 19.93
CA PRO A 165 2.29 -5.01 20.26
C PRO A 165 3.82 -5.05 20.31
N GLN A 166 4.42 -6.19 20.72
CA GLN A 166 5.88 -6.37 20.77
C GLN A 166 6.55 -6.47 19.39
N ARG A 167 5.79 -6.74 18.33
CA ARG A 167 6.31 -6.79 16.93
C ARG A 167 6.11 -5.48 16.19
N ALA A 168 5.34 -4.58 16.77
CA ALA A 168 5.07 -3.25 16.25
C ALA A 168 6.00 -2.18 16.84
N GLN A 169 6.86 -2.56 17.78
CA GLN A 169 7.94 -1.75 18.33
C GLN A 169 9.21 -1.93 17.52
#